data_9d966e276fbeeafcf62f7da1fd1c9861
#
_entry.id   9d966e276fbeeafcf62f7da1fd1c9861
#
_cell.length_a   1.000
_cell.length_b   1.000
_cell.length_c   1.000
_cell.angle_alpha   90.00
_cell.angle_beta   90.00
_cell.angle_gamma   90.00
#
_symmetry.space_group_name_H-M   'P 1'
#
loop_
_entity.id
_entity.type
_entity.pdbx_description
1 polymer ?
#
loop_
_entity_poly.entity_id
_entity_poly.type
_entity_poly.pdbx_seq_one_letter_code
_entity_poly.pdbx_strand_id
1 'polypeptide(L)'
;MADRFNMSGDFRGAIINIKSTLTNVQQSIGDIPSDDETARKELESLIGQLSEALQKVPAEHQEQAQAVAETAKVLVDTAKAEKPNKTMLQISGEGLKQAAQNLAGVMPTVLTIAGQIVMTVAKLTGTM
;
A
#
# COMPACT_ATOMS: atom_id res chain seq x y z
N MET A 1 24.54 8.58 -20.87
CA MET A 1 23.68 8.69 -22.00
C MET A 1 22.46 7.85 -21.86
N ALA A 2 22.62 6.54 -21.84
CA ALA A 2 21.51 5.65 -21.57
C ALA A 2 20.79 6.02 -20.29
N ASP A 3 21.51 6.54 -19.31
CA ASP A 3 20.95 6.90 -18.01
C ASP A 3 19.85 7.95 -18.10
N ARG A 4 19.96 8.88 -19.01
CA ARG A 4 18.94 9.91 -19.15
C ARG A 4 17.64 9.37 -19.67
N PHE A 5 17.73 8.49 -20.66
CA PHE A 5 16.54 7.83 -21.19
C PHE A 5 15.94 6.93 -20.14
N ASN A 6 16.83 6.26 -19.42
CA ASN A 6 16.39 5.37 -18.37
C ASN A 6 15.66 6.11 -17.26
N MET A 7 16.08 7.31 -16.93
CA MET A 7 15.39 8.10 -15.93
C MET A 7 13.95 8.37 -16.31
N SER A 8 13.71 8.80 -17.54
CA SER A 8 12.38 9.05 -18.03
C SER A 8 11.57 7.76 -18.09
N GLY A 9 12.20 6.68 -18.57
CA GLY A 9 11.57 5.37 -18.63
C GLY A 9 11.32 4.81 -17.26
N ASP A 10 12.26 5.00 -16.34
CA ASP A 10 12.13 4.52 -14.97
C ASP A 10 10.99 5.20 -14.25
N PHE A 11 10.81 6.50 -14.47
CA PHE A 11 9.71 7.24 -13.87
C PHE A 11 8.37 6.69 -14.31
N ARG A 12 8.19 6.46 -15.60
CA ARG A 12 6.96 5.88 -16.14
C ARG A 12 6.79 4.44 -15.66
N GLY A 13 7.88 3.69 -15.66
CA GLY A 13 7.89 2.32 -15.17
C GLY A 13 7.51 2.26 -13.71
N ALA A 14 8.00 3.20 -12.90
CA ALA A 14 7.67 3.28 -11.49
C ALA A 14 6.18 3.51 -11.27
N ILE A 15 5.58 4.43 -12.02
CA ILE A 15 4.15 4.73 -11.93
C ILE A 15 3.32 3.50 -12.33
N ILE A 16 3.69 2.85 -13.42
CA ILE A 16 3.00 1.64 -13.89
C ILE A 16 3.12 0.52 -12.86
N ASN A 17 4.29 0.38 -12.28
CA ASN A 17 4.55 -0.62 -11.23
C ASN A 17 3.70 -0.38 -10.01
N ILE A 18 3.63 0.86 -9.54
CA ILE A 18 2.81 1.23 -8.39
C ILE A 18 1.35 0.89 -8.67
N LYS A 19 0.85 1.29 -9.83
CA LYS A 19 -0.53 1.04 -10.22
C LYS A 19 -0.83 -0.45 -10.31
N SER A 20 0.06 -1.21 -10.94
CA SER A 20 -0.05 -2.65 -11.07
C SER A 20 -0.04 -3.35 -9.73
N THR A 21 0.91 -2.99 -8.87
CA THR A 21 1.03 -3.56 -7.54
C THR A 21 -0.24 -3.34 -6.74
N LEU A 22 -0.75 -2.12 -6.72
CA LEU A 22 -1.93 -1.79 -5.92
C LEU A 22 -3.21 -2.33 -6.52
N THR A 23 -3.30 -2.46 -7.84
CA THR A 23 -4.43 -3.12 -8.48
C THR A 23 -4.48 -4.60 -8.05
N ASN A 24 -3.33 -5.26 -8.03
CA ASN A 24 -3.24 -6.64 -7.58
C ASN A 24 -3.59 -6.77 -6.10
N VAL A 25 -3.14 -5.83 -5.28
CA VAL A 25 -3.49 -5.79 -3.85
C VAL A 25 -5.00 -5.67 -3.69
N GLN A 26 -5.61 -4.76 -4.43
CA GLN A 26 -7.06 -4.52 -4.36
C GLN A 26 -7.83 -5.79 -4.72
N GLN A 27 -7.39 -6.49 -5.75
CA GLN A 27 -8.01 -7.75 -6.16
C GLN A 27 -7.84 -8.85 -5.13
N SER A 28 -6.71 -8.87 -4.41
CA SER A 28 -6.46 -9.90 -3.41
C SER A 28 -7.19 -9.70 -2.09
N ILE A 29 -7.78 -8.53 -1.87
CA ILE A 29 -8.52 -8.26 -0.63
C ILE A 29 -9.67 -9.26 -0.44
N GLY A 30 -10.29 -9.70 -1.52
CA GLY A 30 -11.34 -10.72 -1.46
C GLY A 30 -10.88 -12.05 -0.89
N ASP A 31 -9.57 -12.31 -0.91
CA ASP A 31 -8.99 -13.55 -0.40
C ASP A 31 -8.73 -13.53 1.11
N ILE A 32 -8.88 -12.36 1.74
CA ILE A 32 -8.70 -12.26 3.20
C ILE A 32 -9.86 -12.98 3.88
N PRO A 33 -9.60 -13.98 4.74
CA PRO A 33 -10.66 -14.69 5.45
C PRO A 33 -11.33 -13.76 6.47
N SER A 34 -12.52 -13.29 6.18
CA SER A 34 -13.28 -12.41 7.07
C SER A 34 -14.73 -12.37 6.62
N ASP A 35 -15.64 -12.24 7.56
CA ASP A 35 -17.07 -12.07 7.28
C ASP A 35 -17.45 -10.60 7.18
N ASP A 36 -16.52 -9.68 7.44
CA ASP A 36 -16.79 -8.25 7.46
C ASP A 36 -16.68 -7.65 6.05
N GLU A 37 -17.78 -7.71 5.31
CA GLU A 37 -17.83 -7.16 3.95
C GLU A 37 -17.66 -5.64 3.92
N THR A 38 -18.15 -4.96 4.94
CA THR A 38 -18.02 -3.49 5.03
C THR A 38 -16.54 -3.11 5.13
N ALA A 39 -15.79 -3.78 6.01
CA ALA A 39 -14.36 -3.54 6.17
C ALA A 39 -13.59 -3.91 4.90
N ARG A 40 -14.01 -4.98 4.23
CA ARG A 40 -13.39 -5.41 2.98
C ARG A 40 -13.53 -4.33 1.89
N LYS A 41 -14.72 -3.79 1.74
CA LYS A 41 -14.99 -2.71 0.77
C LYS A 41 -14.25 -1.43 1.15
N GLU A 42 -14.18 -1.14 2.43
CA GLU A 42 -13.43 0.01 2.94
C GLU A 42 -11.95 -0.11 2.57
N LEU A 43 -11.37 -1.31 2.74
CA LEU A 43 -9.97 -1.55 2.39
C LEU A 43 -9.75 -1.40 0.88
N GLU A 44 -10.66 -1.93 0.05
CA GLU A 44 -10.58 -1.77 -1.40
C GLU A 44 -10.55 -0.29 -1.78
N SER A 45 -11.43 0.50 -1.17
CA SER A 45 -11.51 1.93 -1.42
C SER A 45 -10.21 2.63 -1.00
N LEU A 46 -9.67 2.28 0.16
CA LEU A 46 -8.44 2.87 0.68
C LEU A 46 -7.24 2.55 -0.23
N ILE A 47 -7.15 1.34 -0.72
CA ILE A 47 -6.08 0.95 -1.66
C ILE A 47 -6.21 1.76 -2.95
N GLY A 48 -7.44 1.96 -3.45
CA GLY A 48 -7.68 2.79 -4.62
C GLY A 48 -7.24 4.24 -4.39
N GLN A 49 -7.54 4.80 -3.23
CA GLN A 49 -7.11 6.15 -2.87
C GLN A 49 -5.60 6.24 -2.75
N LEU A 50 -4.97 5.21 -2.19
CA LEU A 50 -3.52 5.15 -2.09
C LEU A 50 -2.89 5.15 -3.47
N SER A 51 -3.42 4.35 -4.39
CA SER A 51 -2.93 4.28 -5.76
C SER A 51 -2.98 5.64 -6.43
N GLU A 52 -4.10 6.33 -6.32
CA GLU A 52 -4.24 7.67 -6.91
C GLU A 52 -3.26 8.66 -6.32
N ALA A 53 -3.10 8.65 -5.01
CA ALA A 53 -2.18 9.56 -4.33
C ALA A 53 -0.73 9.30 -4.75
N LEU A 54 -0.32 8.04 -4.80
CA LEU A 54 1.06 7.69 -5.13
C LEU A 54 1.41 8.03 -6.59
N GLN A 55 0.43 7.99 -7.48
CA GLN A 55 0.66 8.36 -8.87
C GLN A 55 0.93 9.85 -9.06
N LYS A 56 0.58 10.66 -8.08
CA LYS A 56 0.80 12.11 -8.10
C LYS A 56 2.09 12.53 -7.43
N VAL A 57 2.83 11.60 -6.87
CA VAL A 57 4.10 11.89 -6.19
C VAL A 57 5.14 12.34 -7.22
N PRO A 58 5.91 13.41 -6.93
CA PRO A 58 6.95 13.86 -7.87
C PRO A 58 7.99 12.78 -8.14
N ALA A 59 8.62 12.86 -9.32
CA ALA A 59 9.60 11.88 -9.78
C ALA A 59 10.72 11.64 -8.78
N GLU A 60 11.16 12.68 -8.09
CA GLU A 60 12.25 12.60 -7.12
C GLU A 60 11.89 11.77 -5.88
N HIS A 61 10.61 11.50 -5.68
CA HIS A 61 10.11 10.70 -4.54
C HIS A 61 9.50 9.36 -4.97
N GLN A 62 9.75 8.92 -6.19
CA GLN A 62 9.17 7.68 -6.71
C GLN A 62 9.61 6.45 -5.94
N GLU A 63 10.85 6.46 -5.46
CA GLU A 63 11.38 5.35 -4.67
C GLU A 63 10.56 5.16 -3.38
N GLN A 64 10.27 6.27 -2.71
CA GLN A 64 9.46 6.25 -1.50
C GLN A 64 8.02 5.81 -1.81
N ALA A 65 7.48 6.25 -2.96
CA ALA A 65 6.14 5.85 -3.37
C ALA A 65 6.06 4.34 -3.64
N GLN A 66 7.08 3.79 -4.29
CA GLN A 66 7.15 2.35 -4.51
C GLN A 66 7.24 1.58 -3.20
N ALA A 67 8.00 2.11 -2.24
CA ALA A 67 8.11 1.48 -0.91
C ALA A 67 6.75 1.41 -0.21
N VAL A 68 5.94 2.47 -0.33
CA VAL A 68 4.59 2.46 0.23
C VAL A 68 3.74 1.36 -0.43
N ALA A 69 3.78 1.27 -1.75
CA ALA A 69 3.01 0.25 -2.49
C ALA A 69 3.45 -1.17 -2.09
N GLU A 70 4.75 -1.40 -2.00
CA GLU A 70 5.28 -2.72 -1.64
C GLU A 70 4.94 -3.12 -0.21
N THR A 71 5.02 -2.17 0.73
CA THR A 71 4.67 -2.47 2.12
C THR A 71 3.17 -2.72 2.27
N ALA A 72 2.34 -2.03 1.51
CA ALA A 72 0.89 -2.31 1.48
C ALA A 72 0.63 -3.73 0.96
N LYS A 73 1.36 -4.14 -0.07
CA LYS A 73 1.26 -5.49 -0.61
C LYS A 73 1.62 -6.54 0.43
N VAL A 74 2.74 -6.34 1.13
CA VAL A 74 3.17 -7.29 2.17
C VAL A 74 2.12 -7.41 3.27
N LEU A 75 1.56 -6.28 3.69
CA LEU A 75 0.53 -6.27 4.73
C LEU A 75 -0.70 -7.08 4.32
N VAL A 76 -1.22 -6.85 3.12
CA VAL A 76 -2.40 -7.57 2.63
C VAL A 76 -2.09 -9.05 2.41
N ASP A 77 -0.91 -9.37 1.85
CA ASP A 77 -0.49 -10.76 1.65
C ASP A 77 -0.41 -11.51 2.98
N THR A 78 0.08 -10.84 4.02
CA THR A 78 0.15 -11.43 5.36
C THR A 78 -1.25 -11.69 5.90
N ALA A 79 -2.18 -10.77 5.64
CA ALA A 79 -3.56 -10.87 6.11
C ALA A 79 -4.36 -11.98 5.40
N LYS A 80 -3.91 -12.45 4.25
CA LYS A 80 -4.62 -13.49 3.48
C LYS A 80 -4.51 -14.88 4.10
N ALA A 81 -3.56 -15.10 5.00
CA ALA A 81 -3.40 -16.39 5.66
C ALA A 81 -4.63 -16.70 6.53
N GLU A 82 -4.99 -17.98 6.66
CA GLU A 82 -6.12 -18.37 7.51
C GLU A 82 -5.92 -17.94 8.95
N LYS A 83 -4.69 -18.04 9.44
CA LYS A 83 -4.33 -17.58 10.77
C LYS A 83 -3.13 -16.64 10.63
N PRO A 84 -3.39 -15.37 10.34
CA PRO A 84 -2.30 -14.44 10.14
C PRO A 84 -1.45 -14.29 11.38
N ASN A 85 -0.14 -14.25 11.18
CA ASN A 85 0.80 -14.02 12.27
C ASN A 85 0.67 -12.59 12.74
N LYS A 86 0.27 -12.39 14.00
CA LYS A 86 0.06 -11.03 14.55
C LYS A 86 1.33 -10.20 14.51
N THR A 87 2.47 -10.82 14.79
CA THR A 87 3.75 -10.11 14.77
C THR A 87 4.08 -9.64 13.37
N MET A 88 3.85 -10.48 12.36
CA MET A 88 4.10 -10.10 10.97
C MET A 88 3.14 -9.01 10.51
N LEU A 89 1.88 -9.07 10.93
CA LEU A 89 0.91 -8.01 10.64
C LEU A 89 1.35 -6.69 11.25
N GLN A 90 1.83 -6.72 12.47
CA GLN A 90 2.31 -5.54 13.17
C GLN A 90 3.53 -4.96 12.47
N ILE A 91 4.51 -5.79 12.14
CA ILE A 91 5.72 -5.36 11.44
C ILE A 91 5.37 -4.76 10.07
N SER A 92 4.50 -5.43 9.32
CA SER A 92 4.08 -4.95 8.00
C SER A 92 3.31 -3.63 8.10
N GLY A 93 2.44 -3.51 9.10
CA GLY A 93 1.69 -2.28 9.35
C GLY A 93 2.60 -1.12 9.73
N GLU A 94 3.56 -1.37 10.60
CA GLU A 94 4.56 -0.37 10.98
C GLU A 94 5.40 0.04 9.77
N GLY A 95 5.78 -0.94 8.94
CA GLY A 95 6.53 -0.69 7.72
C GLY A 95 5.76 0.21 6.77
N LEU A 96 4.46 -0.03 6.61
CA LEU A 96 3.61 0.80 5.76
C LEU A 96 3.52 2.23 6.31
N LYS A 97 3.31 2.39 7.60
CA LYS A 97 3.25 3.70 8.23
C LYS A 97 4.57 4.45 8.09
N GLN A 98 5.69 3.76 8.29
CA GLN A 98 7.01 4.37 8.17
C GLN A 98 7.28 4.82 6.72
N ALA A 99 6.95 3.97 5.75
CA ALA A 99 7.11 4.31 4.34
C ALA A 99 6.25 5.52 3.98
N ALA A 100 5.02 5.55 4.47
CA ALA A 100 4.11 6.68 4.23
C ALA A 100 4.61 7.95 4.91
N GLN A 101 5.20 7.84 6.09
CA GLN A 101 5.75 8.98 6.80
C GLN A 101 6.88 9.64 6.03
N ASN A 102 7.66 8.85 5.31
CA ASN A 102 8.74 9.37 4.47
C ASN A 102 8.21 10.24 3.33
N LEU A 103 6.94 10.07 2.96
CA LEU A 103 6.28 10.91 1.95
C LEU A 103 5.42 12.02 2.54
N ALA A 104 5.22 12.03 3.84
CA ALA A 104 4.27 12.94 4.49
C ALA A 104 4.60 14.41 4.25
N GLY A 105 5.88 14.75 4.08
CA GLY A 105 6.29 16.12 3.81
C GLY A 105 5.85 16.61 2.44
N VAL A 106 5.65 15.70 1.49
CA VAL A 106 5.25 16.01 0.10
C VAL A 106 3.78 15.67 -0.11
N MET A 107 3.32 14.59 0.49
CA MET A 107 1.98 14.06 0.30
C MET A 107 1.42 13.56 1.64
N PRO A 108 0.98 14.47 2.51
CA PRO A 108 0.51 14.07 3.86
C PRO A 108 -0.71 13.14 3.82
N THR A 109 -1.51 13.21 2.76
CA THR A 109 -2.67 12.33 2.59
C THR A 109 -2.28 10.86 2.61
N VAL A 110 -1.09 10.52 2.09
CA VAL A 110 -0.60 9.14 2.05
C VAL A 110 -0.48 8.57 3.46
N LEU A 111 0.01 9.36 4.40
CA LEU A 111 0.14 8.92 5.80
C LEU A 111 -1.23 8.63 6.41
N THR A 112 -2.21 9.49 6.17
CA THR A 112 -3.56 9.30 6.66
C THR A 112 -4.18 8.01 6.10
N ILE A 113 -4.05 7.81 4.78
CA ILE A 113 -4.57 6.62 4.11
C ILE A 113 -3.89 5.36 4.68
N ALA A 114 -2.56 5.40 4.84
CA ALA A 114 -1.81 4.27 5.37
C ALA A 114 -2.29 3.86 6.77
N GLY A 115 -2.51 4.85 7.63
CA GLY A 115 -3.05 4.58 8.97
C GLY A 115 -4.41 3.91 8.94
N GLN A 116 -5.27 4.36 8.04
CA GLN A 116 -6.61 3.77 7.87
C GLN A 116 -6.52 2.36 7.31
N ILE A 117 -5.60 2.10 6.39
CA ILE A 117 -5.37 0.76 5.84
C ILE A 117 -4.98 -0.20 6.96
N VAL A 118 -4.03 0.20 7.79
CA VAL A 118 -3.56 -0.64 8.90
C VAL A 118 -4.71 -0.98 9.86
N MET A 119 -5.52 0.02 10.20
CA MET A 119 -6.66 -0.20 11.09
C MET A 119 -7.71 -1.13 10.47
N THR A 120 -7.98 -0.97 9.19
CA THR A 120 -8.98 -1.79 8.50
C THR A 120 -8.49 -3.24 8.37
N VAL A 121 -7.21 -3.45 8.10
CA VAL A 121 -6.63 -4.79 8.07
C VAL A 121 -6.73 -5.42 9.46
N ALA A 122 -6.48 -4.66 10.52
CA ALA A 122 -6.62 -5.17 11.88
C ALA A 122 -8.05 -5.62 12.18
N LYS A 123 -9.05 -4.88 11.70
CA LYS A 123 -10.45 -5.29 11.81
C LYS A 123 -10.72 -6.59 11.08
N LEU A 124 -10.21 -6.72 9.85
CA LEU A 124 -10.43 -7.90 9.02
C LEU A 124 -9.78 -9.15 9.60
N THR A 125 -8.64 -8.99 10.26
CA THR A 125 -7.89 -10.10 10.82
C THR A 125 -8.21 -10.36 12.30
N GLY A 126 -9.03 -9.52 12.90
CA GLY A 126 -9.39 -9.65 14.31
C GLY A 126 -8.25 -9.37 15.27
N THR A 127 -7.27 -8.56 14.84
CA THR A 127 -6.10 -8.24 15.67
C THR A 127 -6.21 -6.90 16.38
N MET A 128 -7.33 -6.25 16.28
CA MET A 128 -7.57 -4.99 17.01
C MET A 128 -7.81 -5.26 18.47
#